data_1d671f83c3d440f94cf53c69562c65bc
#
_entry.id   1d671f83c3d440f94cf53c69562c65bc
#
_cell.length_a   1.000
_cell.length_b   1.000
_cell.length_c   1.000
_cell.angle_alpha   90.00
_cell.angle_beta   90.00
_cell.angle_gamma   90.00
#
_symmetry.space_group_name_H-M   'P 1'
#
loop_
_entity.id
_entity.type
_entity.pdbx_description
1 polymer ?
#
loop_
_entity_poly.entity_id
_entity_poly.type
_entity_poly.pdbx_seq_one_letter_code
_entity_poly.pdbx_strand_id
1 'polypeptide(L)'
;VSWFPVFLCLWSAGTLGGIAAVPFRQIGKYYFTFHGTLALVAAAAGLAMGRPWEDLTAGRAPLERAAAAAALLFGLAVLVTNAGVRAVTTDLRRDALLFPVSAGALWAALAAFARPEPGAGQALLLAAHLWACGAVLGTSLVAMSTGHWYLANARLSFGILVRLCAMFLGALGARAAVTAAYLAGRWTSYRALEGFDQLVLGVRVGAGILLAGVLGLMALSCARRRANQSATGILYVAVVFVLIGETISMYLTLGKGRPI
;
A
#
# COMPACT_ATOMS: atom_id res chain seq x y z
N VAL A 1 -16.22 4.03 9.96
CA VAL A 1 -14.99 4.64 9.41
C VAL A 1 -15.09 4.58 7.89
N SER A 2 -14.98 5.74 7.23
CA SER A 2 -14.87 5.78 5.77
C SER A 2 -13.64 4.99 5.32
N TRP A 3 -13.77 4.11 4.34
CA TRP A 3 -12.68 3.27 3.87
C TRP A 3 -11.62 4.05 3.06
N PHE A 4 -12.05 5.11 2.38
CA PHE A 4 -11.20 5.85 1.45
C PHE A 4 -10.04 6.63 2.14
N PRO A 5 -10.24 7.31 3.29
CA PRO A 5 -9.15 7.89 4.07
C PRO A 5 -8.07 6.88 4.45
N VAL A 6 -8.49 5.70 4.89
CA VAL A 6 -7.57 4.60 5.26
C VAL A 6 -6.77 4.14 4.05
N PHE A 7 -7.44 3.96 2.90
CA PHE A 7 -6.79 3.60 1.64
C PHE A 7 -5.68 4.60 1.25
N LEU A 8 -5.93 5.91 1.33
CA LEU A 8 -4.94 6.94 1.02
C LEU A 8 -3.73 6.91 1.96
N CYS A 9 -3.95 6.72 3.26
CA CYS A 9 -2.87 6.62 4.23
C CYS A 9 -2.02 5.35 4.01
N LEU A 10 -2.64 4.21 3.71
CA LEU A 10 -1.94 2.96 3.39
C LEU A 10 -1.13 3.08 2.09
N TRP A 11 -1.68 3.73 1.08
CA TRP A 11 -0.96 4.01 -0.16
C TRP A 11 0.27 4.88 0.09
N SER A 12 0.13 5.94 0.90
CA SER A 12 1.25 6.78 1.33
C SER A 12 2.36 5.96 2.00
N ALA A 13 2.02 5.18 3.04
CA ALA A 13 2.97 4.36 3.78
C ALA A 13 3.65 3.33 2.86
N GLY A 14 2.89 2.66 2.00
CA GLY A 14 3.40 1.70 1.04
C GLY A 14 4.35 2.32 0.00
N THR A 15 4.05 3.54 -0.48
CA THR A 15 4.92 4.27 -1.39
C THR A 15 6.27 4.58 -0.76
N LEU A 16 6.29 5.06 0.50
CA LEU A 16 7.53 5.31 1.24
C LEU A 16 8.33 4.02 1.49
N GLY A 17 7.63 2.91 1.80
CA GLY A 17 8.26 1.59 1.90
C GLY A 17 8.88 1.12 0.58
N GLY A 18 8.19 1.32 -0.53
CA GLY A 18 8.69 0.98 -1.86
C GLY A 18 9.95 1.77 -2.24
N ILE A 19 9.96 3.10 -2.06
CA ILE A 19 11.13 3.93 -2.38
C ILE A 19 12.31 3.67 -1.43
N ALA A 20 12.08 3.18 -0.21
CA ALA A 20 13.16 2.79 0.69
C ALA A 20 14.03 1.63 0.13
N ALA A 21 13.51 0.85 -0.81
CA ALA A 21 14.26 -0.18 -1.53
C ALA A 21 15.10 0.36 -2.69
N VAL A 22 14.94 1.64 -3.04
CA VAL A 22 15.59 2.28 -4.19
C VAL A 22 16.86 3.01 -3.71
N PRO A 23 18.04 2.79 -4.33
CA PRO A 23 19.27 3.46 -3.90
C PRO A 23 19.26 4.93 -4.34
N PHE A 24 19.35 5.84 -3.36
CA PHE A 24 19.32 7.29 -3.56
C PHE A 24 20.37 7.79 -4.54
N ARG A 25 21.61 7.30 -4.39
CA ARG A 25 22.76 7.74 -5.21
C ARG A 25 22.61 7.40 -6.71
N GLN A 26 21.84 6.38 -7.04
CA GLN A 26 21.69 5.95 -8.44
C GLN A 26 20.57 6.69 -9.19
N ILE A 27 19.46 6.97 -8.51
CA ILE A 27 18.27 7.57 -9.13
C ILE A 27 18.23 9.09 -8.94
N GLY A 28 18.74 9.56 -7.80
CA GLY A 28 18.86 10.98 -7.51
C GLY A 28 17.64 11.57 -6.79
N LYS A 29 17.82 12.80 -6.28
CA LYS A 29 16.93 13.49 -5.36
C LYS A 29 15.50 13.71 -5.91
N TYR A 30 15.38 14.05 -7.18
CA TYR A 30 14.08 14.39 -7.78
C TYR A 30 13.07 13.22 -7.73
N TYR A 31 13.53 12.00 -7.90
CA TYR A 31 12.71 10.80 -7.78
C TYR A 31 12.11 10.69 -6.36
N PHE A 32 12.94 10.85 -5.34
CA PHE A 32 12.50 10.77 -3.94
C PHE A 32 11.59 11.94 -3.56
N THR A 33 11.89 13.16 -4.05
CA THR A 33 11.04 14.33 -3.82
C THR A 33 9.66 14.14 -4.44
N PHE A 34 9.58 13.60 -5.65
CA PHE A 34 8.32 13.31 -6.32
C PHE A 34 7.47 12.33 -5.50
N HIS A 35 8.03 11.15 -5.17
CA HIS A 35 7.28 10.14 -4.39
C HIS A 35 6.99 10.59 -2.97
N GLY A 36 7.90 11.30 -2.32
CA GLY A 36 7.66 11.89 -1.00
C GLY A 36 6.53 12.90 -1.01
N THR A 37 6.45 13.73 -2.06
CA THR A 37 5.33 14.69 -2.22
C THR A 37 4.02 13.96 -2.47
N LEU A 38 4.00 12.94 -3.33
CA LEU A 38 2.82 12.12 -3.60
C LEU A 38 2.34 11.44 -2.31
N ALA A 39 3.25 10.85 -1.53
CA ALA A 39 2.93 10.24 -0.25
C ALA A 39 2.38 11.26 0.76
N LEU A 40 2.97 12.47 0.81
CA LEU A 40 2.50 13.54 1.68
C LEU A 40 1.07 14.00 1.31
N VAL A 41 0.80 14.20 0.03
CA VAL A 41 -0.54 14.59 -0.45
C VAL A 41 -1.57 13.51 -0.12
N ALA A 42 -1.24 12.23 -0.35
CA ALA A 42 -2.12 11.12 -0.02
C ALA A 42 -2.38 11.03 1.49
N ALA A 43 -1.35 11.13 2.33
CA ALA A 43 -1.50 11.12 3.79
C ALA A 43 -2.32 12.32 4.29
N ALA A 44 -2.02 13.53 3.81
CA ALA A 44 -2.75 14.75 4.20
C ALA A 44 -4.23 14.67 3.81
N ALA A 45 -4.55 14.22 2.59
CA ALA A 45 -5.92 14.01 2.15
C ALA A 45 -6.62 12.93 2.99
N GLY A 46 -5.95 11.81 3.24
CA GLY A 46 -6.50 10.73 4.07
C GLY A 46 -6.80 11.19 5.51
N LEU A 47 -5.88 11.93 6.14
CA LEU A 47 -6.08 12.45 7.49
C LEU A 47 -7.15 13.56 7.53
N ALA A 48 -7.16 14.48 6.54
CA ALA A 48 -8.17 15.53 6.46
C ALA A 48 -9.59 14.96 6.31
N MET A 49 -9.76 13.92 5.51
CA MET A 49 -11.04 13.24 5.32
C MET A 49 -11.42 12.32 6.48
N GLY A 50 -10.43 11.66 7.10
CA GLY A 50 -10.61 10.73 8.21
C GLY A 50 -10.82 11.42 9.55
N ARG A 51 -10.38 12.66 9.70
CA ARG A 51 -10.53 13.52 10.91
C ARG A 51 -10.16 12.83 12.23
N PRO A 52 -8.97 12.20 12.33
CA PRO A 52 -8.62 11.45 13.54
C PRO A 52 -8.58 12.33 14.81
N TRP A 53 -8.47 13.65 14.70
CA TRP A 53 -8.51 14.57 15.84
C TRP A 53 -9.89 14.59 16.54
N GLU A 54 -10.99 14.26 15.86
CA GLU A 54 -12.31 14.15 16.46
C GLU A 54 -12.39 12.93 17.40
N ASP A 55 -11.63 11.87 17.13
CA ASP A 55 -11.58 10.66 17.94
C ASP A 55 -10.68 10.78 19.19
N LEU A 56 -9.92 11.89 19.32
CA LEU A 56 -9.14 12.19 20.54
C LEU A 56 -9.99 12.75 21.67
N THR A 57 -11.25 13.11 21.41
CA THR A 57 -12.14 13.74 22.39
C THR A 57 -12.55 12.79 23.53
N ALA A 58 -12.98 13.36 24.65
CA ALA A 58 -13.51 12.61 25.78
C ALA A 58 -14.75 11.81 25.36
N GLY A 59 -14.83 10.54 25.77
CA GLY A 59 -15.95 9.64 25.45
C GLY A 59 -15.60 8.52 24.46
N ARG A 60 -14.46 8.60 23.74
CA ARG A 60 -13.94 7.51 22.93
C ARG A 60 -13.18 6.47 23.75
N ALA A 61 -13.23 5.21 23.32
CA ALA A 61 -12.48 4.14 23.97
C ALA A 61 -10.95 4.43 23.92
N PRO A 62 -10.19 4.02 24.95
CA PRO A 62 -8.73 4.27 24.99
C PRO A 62 -7.99 3.82 23.73
N LEU A 63 -8.40 2.69 23.15
CA LEU A 63 -7.76 2.13 21.94
C LEU A 63 -8.11 2.93 20.69
N GLU A 64 -9.32 3.50 20.58
CA GLU A 64 -9.69 4.42 19.49
C GLU A 64 -8.85 5.69 19.56
N ARG A 65 -8.65 6.25 20.76
CA ARG A 65 -7.78 7.42 20.96
C ARG A 65 -6.32 7.11 20.63
N ALA A 66 -5.83 5.92 20.99
CA ALA A 66 -4.48 5.47 20.63
C ALA A 66 -4.32 5.33 19.10
N ALA A 67 -5.32 4.78 18.42
CA ALA A 67 -5.32 4.69 16.96
C ALA A 67 -5.36 6.09 16.30
N ALA A 68 -6.15 7.01 16.82
CA ALA A 68 -6.21 8.39 16.34
C ALA A 68 -4.87 9.12 16.53
N ALA A 69 -4.25 9.00 17.71
CA ALA A 69 -2.92 9.56 17.98
C ALA A 69 -1.84 8.97 17.04
N ALA A 70 -1.89 7.66 16.79
CA ALA A 70 -0.97 7.00 15.86
C ALA A 70 -1.18 7.47 14.41
N ALA A 71 -2.42 7.77 13.99
CA ALA A 71 -2.70 8.36 12.68
C ALA A 71 -2.05 9.75 12.53
N LEU A 72 -2.16 10.60 13.55
CA LEU A 72 -1.53 11.91 13.55
C LEU A 72 0.00 11.81 13.59
N LEU A 73 0.55 10.87 14.37
CA LEU A 73 1.98 10.59 14.38
C LEU A 73 2.48 10.13 13.00
N PHE A 74 1.71 9.28 12.31
CA PHE A 74 2.00 8.88 10.94
C PHE A 74 2.06 10.09 10.00
N GLY A 75 1.06 10.97 10.05
CA GLY A 75 1.04 12.20 9.22
C GLY A 75 2.24 13.11 9.49
N LEU A 76 2.59 13.32 10.77
CA LEU A 76 3.78 14.08 11.16
C LEU A 76 5.06 13.41 10.64
N ALA A 77 5.18 12.08 10.76
CA ALA A 77 6.32 11.33 10.28
C ALA A 77 6.48 11.46 8.75
N VAL A 78 5.39 11.41 7.98
CA VAL A 78 5.41 11.63 6.52
C VAL A 78 5.86 13.07 6.20
N LEU A 79 5.35 14.07 6.91
CA LEU A 79 5.72 15.47 6.72
C LEU A 79 7.21 15.71 6.99
N VAL A 80 7.71 15.23 8.13
CA VAL A 80 9.12 15.36 8.53
C VAL A 80 10.03 14.64 7.52
N THR A 81 9.65 13.45 7.09
CA THR A 81 10.40 12.69 6.08
C THR A 81 10.44 13.42 4.74
N ASN A 82 9.32 14.00 4.30
CA ASN A 82 9.28 14.78 3.04
C ASN A 82 10.17 16.04 3.14
N ALA A 83 10.16 16.74 4.26
CA ALA A 83 11.05 17.88 4.50
C ALA A 83 12.52 17.43 4.50
N GLY A 84 12.83 16.32 5.16
CA GLY A 84 14.17 15.73 5.19
C GLY A 84 14.68 15.35 3.80
N VAL A 85 13.87 14.69 2.97
CA VAL A 85 14.20 14.36 1.58
C VAL A 85 14.54 15.61 0.77
N ARG A 86 13.83 16.72 0.98
CA ARG A 86 14.09 18.00 0.31
C ARG A 86 15.37 18.67 0.79
N ALA A 87 15.74 18.50 2.06
CA ALA A 87 16.93 19.10 2.66
C ALA A 87 18.23 18.33 2.33
N VAL A 88 18.15 17.02 2.06
CA VAL A 88 19.33 16.18 1.81
C VAL A 88 19.99 16.55 0.47
N THR A 89 21.32 16.73 0.51
CA THR A 89 22.13 17.08 -0.66
C THR A 89 23.00 15.93 -1.16
N THR A 90 23.41 15.01 -0.28
CA THR A 90 24.42 13.99 -0.59
C THR A 90 23.91 12.55 -0.55
N ASP A 91 23.21 12.18 0.51
CA ASP A 91 22.69 10.81 0.68
C ASP A 91 21.46 10.80 1.61
N LEU A 92 20.44 10.03 1.25
CA LEU A 92 19.24 9.83 2.08
C LEU A 92 19.38 8.50 2.83
N ARG A 93 19.37 8.57 4.16
CA ARG A 93 19.37 7.37 4.99
C ARG A 93 18.06 6.61 4.81
N ARG A 94 18.16 5.33 4.51
CA ARG A 94 17.02 4.43 4.35
C ARG A 94 16.11 4.43 5.58
N ASP A 95 16.71 4.53 6.76
CA ASP A 95 15.99 4.52 8.04
C ASP A 95 14.99 5.68 8.15
N ALA A 96 15.32 6.85 7.58
CA ALA A 96 14.42 8.00 7.55
C ALA A 96 13.13 7.73 6.76
N LEU A 97 13.19 6.89 5.72
CA LEU A 97 12.02 6.45 4.95
C LEU A 97 11.23 5.35 5.66
N LEU A 98 11.89 4.52 6.47
CA LEU A 98 11.23 3.44 7.21
C LEU A 98 10.47 3.95 8.44
N PHE A 99 10.84 5.11 9.00
CA PHE A 99 10.15 5.69 10.16
C PHE A 99 8.65 5.92 9.91
N PRO A 100 8.21 6.65 8.85
CA PRO A 100 6.79 6.81 8.58
C PRO A 100 6.09 5.49 8.19
N VAL A 101 6.81 4.54 7.58
CA VAL A 101 6.26 3.20 7.30
C VAL A 101 5.92 2.48 8.60
N SER A 102 6.82 2.52 9.60
CA SER A 102 6.57 1.93 10.92
C SER A 102 5.44 2.62 11.67
N ALA A 103 5.36 3.96 11.59
CA ALA A 103 4.25 4.71 12.19
C ALA A 103 2.90 4.37 11.53
N GLY A 104 2.88 4.23 10.21
CA GLY A 104 1.69 3.79 9.46
C GLY A 104 1.29 2.36 9.78
N ALA A 105 2.24 1.46 9.97
CA ALA A 105 2.00 0.09 10.37
C ALA A 105 1.41 0.01 11.79
N LEU A 106 1.95 0.79 12.73
CA LEU A 106 1.41 0.90 14.10
C LEU A 106 -0.02 1.45 14.08
N TRP A 107 -0.27 2.50 13.34
CA TRP A 107 -1.62 3.04 13.18
C TRP A 107 -2.60 2.00 12.64
N ALA A 108 -2.26 1.30 11.55
CA ALA A 108 -3.12 0.29 10.96
C ALA A 108 -3.42 -0.86 11.93
N ALA A 109 -2.42 -1.28 12.73
CA ALA A 109 -2.61 -2.28 13.79
C ALA A 109 -3.59 -1.78 14.85
N LEU A 110 -3.36 -0.60 15.43
CA LEU A 110 -4.24 -0.03 16.46
C LEU A 110 -5.67 0.18 15.93
N ALA A 111 -5.81 0.65 14.68
CA ALA A 111 -7.11 0.81 14.04
C ALA A 111 -7.85 -0.53 13.83
N ALA A 112 -7.13 -1.62 13.59
CA ALA A 112 -7.70 -2.96 13.49
C ALA A 112 -8.19 -3.47 14.84
N PHE A 113 -7.40 -3.26 15.91
CA PHE A 113 -7.75 -3.69 17.27
C PHE A 113 -8.81 -2.79 17.94
N ALA A 114 -8.96 -1.54 17.52
CA ALA A 114 -9.96 -0.61 18.04
C ALA A 114 -11.39 -0.93 17.58
N ARG A 115 -11.59 -1.89 16.68
CA ARG A 115 -12.93 -2.29 16.24
C ARG A 115 -13.65 -3.13 17.30
N PRO A 116 -14.96 -2.92 17.48
CA PRO A 116 -15.75 -3.59 18.51
C PRO A 116 -15.95 -5.10 18.26
N GLU A 117 -15.57 -5.60 17.11
CA GLU A 117 -15.64 -7.01 16.70
C GLU A 117 -14.25 -7.56 16.45
N PRO A 118 -14.10 -8.79 16.39
CA PRO A 118 -14.08 -9.93 17.26
C PRO A 118 -12.64 -10.22 17.70
N GLY A 119 -12.41 -11.19 18.58
CA GLY A 119 -11.13 -11.61 19.16
C GLY A 119 -9.81 -11.30 18.45
N ALA A 120 -8.72 -11.34 19.18
CA ALA A 120 -7.37 -10.94 18.73
C ALA A 120 -6.94 -11.51 17.36
N GLY A 121 -7.35 -12.73 17.03
CA GLY A 121 -7.02 -13.36 15.73
C GLY A 121 -7.58 -12.63 14.52
N GLN A 122 -8.80 -12.11 14.60
CA GLN A 122 -9.41 -11.37 13.50
C GLN A 122 -8.85 -9.94 13.40
N ALA A 123 -8.50 -9.32 14.52
CA ALA A 123 -7.81 -8.04 14.53
C ALA A 123 -6.42 -8.16 13.89
N LEU A 124 -5.65 -9.21 14.19
CA LEU A 124 -4.38 -9.50 13.55
C LEU A 124 -4.53 -9.72 12.05
N LEU A 125 -5.53 -10.48 11.64
CA LEU A 125 -5.79 -10.74 10.22
C LEU A 125 -6.19 -9.44 9.49
N LEU A 126 -6.98 -8.57 10.13
CA LEU A 126 -7.31 -7.24 9.60
C LEU A 126 -6.08 -6.34 9.51
N ALA A 127 -5.21 -6.32 10.51
CA ALA A 127 -3.95 -5.59 10.46
C ALA A 127 -3.07 -6.09 9.29
N ALA A 128 -2.92 -7.41 9.14
CA ALA A 128 -2.20 -8.02 8.03
C ALA A 128 -2.81 -7.64 6.66
N HIS A 129 -4.14 -7.58 6.58
CA HIS A 129 -4.88 -7.13 5.41
C HIS A 129 -4.54 -5.67 5.04
N LEU A 130 -4.57 -4.77 6.00
CA LEU A 130 -4.25 -3.36 5.80
C LEU A 130 -2.78 -3.18 5.38
N TRP A 131 -1.84 -3.88 6.03
CA TRP A 131 -0.42 -3.82 5.67
C TRP A 131 -0.16 -4.35 4.27
N ALA A 132 -0.75 -5.50 3.91
CA ALA A 132 -0.59 -6.10 2.59
C ALA A 132 -1.18 -5.19 1.49
N CYS A 133 -2.31 -4.51 1.75
CA CYS A 133 -2.89 -3.49 0.87
C CYS A 133 -1.89 -2.36 0.61
N GLY A 134 -1.35 -1.74 1.66
CA GLY A 134 -0.35 -0.68 1.52
C GLY A 134 0.91 -1.15 0.77
N ALA A 135 1.41 -2.33 1.08
CA ALA A 135 2.58 -2.90 0.43
C ALA A 135 2.36 -3.13 -1.08
N VAL A 136 1.22 -3.69 -1.49
CA VAL A 136 0.90 -3.92 -2.92
C VAL A 136 0.75 -2.59 -3.65
N LEU A 137 -0.01 -1.64 -3.09
CA LEU A 137 -0.21 -0.32 -3.68
C LEU A 137 1.12 0.43 -3.87
N GLY A 138 1.95 0.46 -2.83
CA GLY A 138 3.21 1.19 -2.87
C GLY A 138 4.25 0.53 -3.77
N THR A 139 4.44 -0.78 -3.67
CA THR A 139 5.45 -1.48 -4.48
C THR A 139 5.10 -1.51 -5.96
N SER A 140 3.81 -1.65 -6.32
CA SER A 140 3.37 -1.59 -7.73
C SER A 140 3.60 -0.21 -8.32
N LEU A 141 3.21 0.86 -7.61
CA LEU A 141 3.43 2.25 -8.04
C LEU A 141 4.91 2.56 -8.20
N VAL A 142 5.74 2.19 -7.21
CA VAL A 142 7.18 2.46 -7.24
C VAL A 142 7.87 1.65 -8.33
N ALA A 143 7.48 0.40 -8.57
CA ALA A 143 8.00 -0.39 -9.68
C ALA A 143 7.67 0.25 -11.04
N MET A 144 6.42 0.67 -11.24
CA MET A 144 5.95 1.33 -12.46
C MET A 144 6.69 2.65 -12.70
N SER A 145 6.75 3.52 -11.69
CA SER A 145 7.40 4.82 -11.80
C SER A 145 8.91 4.71 -11.99
N THR A 146 9.56 3.72 -11.37
CA THR A 146 10.98 3.41 -11.63
C THR A 146 11.17 2.93 -13.07
N GLY A 147 10.28 2.07 -13.57
CA GLY A 147 10.29 1.67 -14.99
C GLY A 147 10.23 2.87 -15.92
N HIS A 148 9.34 3.82 -15.65
CA HIS A 148 9.26 5.08 -16.38
C HIS A 148 10.57 5.90 -16.29
N TRP A 149 11.19 5.95 -15.11
CA TRP A 149 12.47 6.64 -14.89
C TRP A 149 13.61 6.06 -15.73
N TYR A 150 13.60 4.74 -15.99
CA TYR A 150 14.55 4.10 -16.92
C TYR A 150 14.41 4.59 -18.36
N LEU A 151 13.22 4.99 -18.79
CA LEU A 151 13.01 5.52 -20.14
C LEU A 151 13.69 6.89 -20.31
N ALA A 152 13.76 7.67 -19.23
CA ALA A 152 14.41 8.97 -19.21
C ALA A 152 15.93 8.89 -18.88
N ASN A 153 16.39 7.82 -18.22
CA ASN A 153 17.76 7.67 -17.75
C ASN A 153 18.31 6.26 -17.98
N ALA A 154 18.93 6.05 -19.13
CA ALA A 154 19.47 4.75 -19.56
C ALA A 154 20.67 4.24 -18.73
N ARG A 155 21.24 5.05 -17.82
CA ARG A 155 22.42 4.68 -17.02
C ARG A 155 22.07 3.97 -15.70
N LEU A 156 20.79 3.75 -15.41
CA LEU A 156 20.37 3.10 -14.17
C LEU A 156 20.69 1.61 -14.17
N SER A 157 21.07 1.10 -12.98
CA SER A 157 21.34 -0.33 -12.78
C SER A 157 20.05 -1.17 -12.94
N PHE A 158 20.07 -2.14 -13.85
CA PHE A 158 18.90 -3.02 -14.13
C PHE A 158 18.38 -3.78 -12.91
N GLY A 159 19.23 -4.04 -11.93
CA GLY A 159 18.85 -4.76 -10.71
C GLY A 159 17.79 -4.07 -9.86
N ILE A 160 17.62 -2.74 -10.00
CA ILE A 160 16.61 -1.99 -9.22
C ILE A 160 15.21 -2.40 -9.66
N LEU A 161 14.93 -2.39 -10.97
CA LEU A 161 13.61 -2.74 -11.50
C LEU A 161 13.27 -4.21 -11.21
N VAL A 162 14.25 -5.12 -11.36
CA VAL A 162 14.08 -6.55 -11.02
C VAL A 162 13.70 -6.71 -9.55
N ARG A 163 14.38 -6.00 -8.64
CA ARG A 163 14.08 -6.05 -7.19
C ARG A 163 12.67 -5.53 -6.92
N LEU A 164 12.28 -4.41 -7.51
CA LEU A 164 10.97 -3.82 -7.30
C LEU A 164 9.83 -4.70 -7.84
N CYS A 165 10.01 -5.31 -9.01
CA CYS A 165 9.06 -6.32 -9.53
C CYS A 165 8.95 -7.52 -8.58
N ALA A 166 10.06 -8.00 -8.02
CA ALA A 166 10.05 -9.10 -7.05
C ALA A 166 9.35 -8.69 -5.74
N MET A 167 9.58 -7.46 -5.25
CA MET A 167 8.89 -6.92 -4.07
C MET A 167 7.39 -6.79 -4.31
N PHE A 168 6.98 -6.29 -5.47
CA PHE A 168 5.57 -6.23 -5.87
C PHE A 168 4.92 -7.61 -5.86
N LEU A 169 5.55 -8.61 -6.47
CA LEU A 169 5.04 -9.99 -6.47
C LEU A 169 4.99 -10.58 -5.05
N GLY A 170 6.00 -10.32 -4.21
CA GLY A 170 6.00 -10.75 -2.81
C GLY A 170 4.86 -10.12 -2.00
N ALA A 171 4.64 -8.82 -2.17
CA ALA A 171 3.53 -8.11 -1.55
C ALA A 171 2.18 -8.63 -2.03
N LEU A 172 2.03 -8.89 -3.34
CA LEU A 172 0.82 -9.46 -3.92
C LEU A 172 0.57 -10.90 -3.45
N GLY A 173 1.63 -11.70 -3.29
CA GLY A 173 1.57 -13.04 -2.69
C GLY A 173 1.09 -13.01 -1.25
N ALA A 174 1.63 -12.11 -0.42
CA ALA A 174 1.15 -11.89 0.95
C ALA A 174 -0.32 -11.44 0.96
N ARG A 175 -0.68 -10.56 0.03
CA ARG A 175 -2.06 -10.10 -0.13
C ARG A 175 -3.02 -11.23 -0.51
N ALA A 176 -2.61 -12.10 -1.44
CA ALA A 176 -3.35 -13.28 -1.84
C ALA A 176 -3.53 -14.26 -0.67
N ALA A 177 -2.49 -14.48 0.12
CA ALA A 177 -2.54 -15.36 1.30
C ALA A 177 -3.53 -14.84 2.35
N VAL A 178 -3.51 -13.54 2.65
CA VAL A 178 -4.47 -12.92 3.58
C VAL A 178 -5.90 -13.02 3.04
N THR A 179 -6.12 -12.76 1.76
CA THR A 179 -7.44 -12.92 1.12
C THR A 179 -7.92 -14.37 1.20
N ALA A 180 -7.04 -15.35 0.91
CA ALA A 180 -7.36 -16.76 1.02
C ALA A 180 -7.72 -17.17 2.46
N ALA A 181 -7.02 -16.64 3.48
CA ALA A 181 -7.32 -16.88 4.88
C ALA A 181 -8.72 -16.38 5.27
N TYR A 182 -9.10 -15.19 4.80
CA TYR A 182 -10.46 -14.69 5.01
C TYR A 182 -11.52 -15.53 4.32
N LEU A 183 -11.29 -15.90 3.05
CA LEU A 183 -12.23 -16.74 2.29
C LEU A 183 -12.38 -18.11 2.93
N ALA A 184 -11.30 -18.75 3.37
CA ALA A 184 -11.35 -20.04 4.04
C ALA A 184 -12.12 -19.97 5.38
N GLY A 185 -11.84 -18.95 6.20
CA GLY A 185 -12.49 -18.79 7.51
C GLY A 185 -13.97 -18.42 7.46
N ARG A 186 -14.46 -17.90 6.31
CA ARG A 186 -15.86 -17.45 6.13
C ARG A 186 -16.48 -17.96 4.83
N TRP A 187 -16.07 -19.13 4.38
CA TRP A 187 -16.47 -19.69 3.08
C TRP A 187 -17.98 -19.75 2.87
N THR A 188 -18.74 -20.15 3.89
CA THR A 188 -20.20 -20.22 3.83
C THR A 188 -20.84 -18.84 3.57
N SER A 189 -20.30 -17.79 4.21
CA SER A 189 -20.79 -16.41 4.04
C SER A 189 -20.47 -15.86 2.67
N TYR A 190 -19.29 -16.20 2.10
CA TYR A 190 -18.91 -15.77 0.75
C TYR A 190 -19.63 -16.54 -0.35
N ARG A 191 -19.89 -17.83 -0.12
CA ARG A 191 -20.64 -18.67 -1.06
C ARG A 191 -22.12 -18.26 -1.17
N ALA A 192 -22.65 -17.63 -0.11
CA ALA A 192 -24.01 -17.11 -0.08
C ALA A 192 -24.14 -15.68 -0.65
N LEU A 193 -23.05 -15.11 -1.21
CA LEU A 193 -23.13 -13.84 -1.91
C LEU A 193 -23.90 -13.99 -3.21
N GLU A 194 -24.73 -12.99 -3.53
CA GLU A 194 -25.53 -12.96 -4.73
C GLU A 194 -25.35 -11.67 -5.52
N GLY A 195 -25.62 -11.72 -6.81
CA GLY A 195 -25.67 -10.58 -7.69
C GLY A 195 -24.39 -9.73 -7.71
N PHE A 196 -24.51 -8.47 -7.36
CA PHE A 196 -23.43 -7.49 -7.45
C PHE A 196 -22.23 -7.82 -6.53
N ASP A 197 -22.48 -8.29 -5.29
CA ASP A 197 -21.40 -8.61 -4.34
C ASP A 197 -20.55 -9.79 -4.84
N GLN A 198 -21.13 -10.77 -5.52
CA GLN A 198 -20.42 -11.89 -6.14
C GLN A 198 -19.54 -11.43 -7.31
N LEU A 199 -20.09 -10.54 -8.16
CA LEU A 199 -19.33 -9.93 -9.26
C LEU A 199 -18.11 -9.16 -8.73
N VAL A 200 -18.32 -8.32 -7.71
CA VAL A 200 -17.29 -7.48 -7.10
C VAL A 200 -16.19 -8.35 -6.47
N LEU A 201 -16.55 -9.45 -5.80
CA LEU A 201 -15.58 -10.43 -5.31
C LEU A 201 -14.81 -11.09 -6.45
N GLY A 202 -15.49 -11.47 -7.53
CA GLY A 202 -14.87 -12.05 -8.73
C GLY A 202 -13.84 -11.09 -9.36
N VAL A 203 -14.20 -9.81 -9.50
CA VAL A 203 -13.27 -8.77 -10.01
C VAL A 203 -12.09 -8.58 -9.05
N ARG A 204 -12.34 -8.56 -7.72
CA ARG A 204 -11.26 -8.46 -6.71
C ARG A 204 -10.24 -9.58 -6.85
N VAL A 205 -10.67 -10.81 -6.93
CA VAL A 205 -9.77 -11.98 -7.02
C VAL A 205 -9.20 -12.11 -8.43
N GLY A 206 -10.04 -12.05 -9.46
CA GLY A 206 -9.64 -12.28 -10.86
C GLY A 206 -8.72 -11.16 -11.37
N ALA A 207 -9.15 -9.92 -11.32
CA ALA A 207 -8.38 -8.80 -11.83
C ALA A 207 -7.33 -8.31 -10.83
N GLY A 208 -7.73 -8.08 -9.57
CA GLY A 208 -6.86 -7.46 -8.55
C GLY A 208 -5.75 -8.36 -8.03
N ILE A 209 -5.89 -9.70 -8.08
CA ILE A 209 -4.86 -10.64 -7.62
C ILE A 209 -4.30 -11.44 -8.78
N LEU A 210 -5.13 -12.23 -9.48
CA LEU A 210 -4.63 -13.20 -10.46
C LEU A 210 -4.04 -12.50 -11.68
N LEU A 211 -4.77 -11.59 -12.31
CA LEU A 211 -4.29 -10.87 -13.49
C LEU A 211 -3.13 -9.94 -13.14
N ALA A 212 -3.20 -9.21 -12.03
CA ALA A 212 -2.08 -8.39 -11.54
C ALA A 212 -0.83 -9.25 -11.28
N GLY A 213 -1.00 -10.48 -10.78
CA GLY A 213 0.09 -11.44 -10.58
C GLY A 213 0.72 -11.91 -11.88
N VAL A 214 -0.09 -12.29 -12.87
CA VAL A 214 0.41 -12.66 -14.21
C VAL A 214 1.20 -11.50 -14.83
N LEU A 215 0.64 -10.28 -14.79
CA LEU A 215 1.33 -9.08 -15.29
C LEU A 215 2.63 -8.81 -14.52
N GLY A 216 2.65 -8.98 -13.20
CA GLY A 216 3.85 -8.84 -12.38
C GLY A 216 4.94 -9.85 -12.77
N LEU A 217 4.59 -11.11 -13.03
CA LEU A 217 5.52 -12.15 -13.51
C LEU A 217 6.06 -11.81 -14.90
N MET A 218 5.21 -11.34 -15.80
CA MET A 218 5.63 -10.87 -17.13
C MET A 218 6.58 -9.67 -17.02
N ALA A 219 6.26 -8.68 -16.19
CA ALA A 219 7.12 -7.51 -15.95
C ALA A 219 8.48 -7.93 -15.38
N LEU A 220 8.51 -8.85 -14.39
CA LEU A 220 9.75 -9.39 -13.84
C LEU A 220 10.58 -10.12 -14.90
N SER A 221 9.95 -10.92 -15.75
CA SER A 221 10.62 -11.62 -16.87
C SER A 221 11.24 -10.63 -17.84
N CYS A 222 10.50 -9.59 -18.25
CA CYS A 222 11.00 -8.53 -19.11
C CYS A 222 12.17 -7.75 -18.46
N ALA A 223 12.05 -7.39 -17.17
CA ALA A 223 13.09 -6.69 -16.42
C ALA A 223 14.39 -7.51 -16.35
N ARG A 224 14.30 -8.82 -16.12
CA ARG A 224 15.45 -9.74 -16.10
C ARG A 224 16.14 -9.82 -17.45
N ARG A 225 15.39 -9.71 -18.55
CA ARG A 225 15.91 -9.70 -19.94
C ARG A 225 16.34 -8.30 -20.39
N ARG A 226 16.36 -7.31 -19.52
CA ARG A 226 16.69 -5.90 -19.80
C ARG A 226 15.74 -5.22 -20.80
N ALA A 227 14.54 -5.76 -21.01
CA ALA A 227 13.49 -5.18 -21.84
C ALA A 227 12.67 -4.17 -21.03
N ASN A 228 13.30 -3.06 -20.62
CA ASN A 228 12.72 -2.11 -19.67
C ASN A 228 11.46 -1.42 -20.20
N GLN A 229 11.39 -1.11 -21.51
CA GLN A 229 10.18 -0.51 -22.11
C GLN A 229 8.98 -1.45 -21.97
N SER A 230 9.14 -2.73 -22.32
CA SER A 230 8.08 -3.72 -22.20
C SER A 230 7.70 -3.94 -20.72
N ALA A 231 8.69 -4.04 -19.81
CA ALA A 231 8.43 -4.17 -18.37
C ALA A 231 7.61 -2.98 -17.85
N THR A 232 7.97 -1.76 -18.24
CA THR A 232 7.28 -0.54 -17.83
C THR A 232 5.84 -0.51 -18.36
N GLY A 233 5.61 -0.83 -19.63
CA GLY A 233 4.28 -0.89 -20.22
C GLY A 233 3.38 -1.89 -19.49
N ILE A 234 3.90 -3.08 -19.16
CA ILE A 234 3.15 -4.09 -18.39
C ILE A 234 2.85 -3.60 -16.97
N LEU A 235 3.80 -2.91 -16.30
CA LEU A 235 3.60 -2.37 -14.96
C LEU A 235 2.54 -1.27 -14.91
N TYR A 236 2.39 -0.44 -15.94
CA TYR A 236 1.28 0.51 -16.03
C TYR A 236 -0.08 -0.20 -15.95
N VAL A 237 -0.25 -1.28 -16.71
CA VAL A 237 -1.48 -2.06 -16.70
C VAL A 237 -1.67 -2.76 -15.36
N ALA A 238 -0.59 -3.33 -14.79
CA ALA A 238 -0.63 -4.01 -13.50
C ALA A 238 -1.09 -3.06 -12.37
N VAL A 239 -0.59 -1.82 -12.34
CA VAL A 239 -1.01 -0.81 -11.33
C VAL A 239 -2.51 -0.51 -11.43
N VAL A 240 -3.07 -0.42 -12.63
CA VAL A 240 -4.53 -0.19 -12.80
C VAL A 240 -5.32 -1.34 -12.17
N PHE A 241 -4.95 -2.59 -12.43
CA PHE A 241 -5.63 -3.74 -11.83
C PHE A 241 -5.44 -3.83 -10.31
N VAL A 242 -4.25 -3.48 -9.81
CA VAL A 242 -4.01 -3.35 -8.36
C VAL A 242 -4.92 -2.29 -7.75
N LEU A 243 -5.01 -1.09 -8.35
CA LEU A 243 -5.87 0.00 -7.86
C LEU A 243 -7.34 -0.43 -7.82
N ILE A 244 -7.85 -1.04 -8.88
CA ILE A 244 -9.22 -1.56 -8.93
C ILE A 244 -9.42 -2.60 -7.82
N GLY A 245 -8.52 -3.58 -7.74
CA GLY A 245 -8.62 -4.67 -6.76
C GLY A 245 -8.56 -4.19 -5.31
N GLU A 246 -7.62 -3.29 -4.97
CA GLU A 246 -7.47 -2.81 -3.60
C GLU A 246 -8.58 -1.82 -3.21
N THR A 247 -9.07 -1.00 -4.14
CA THR A 247 -10.26 -0.14 -3.92
C THR A 247 -11.48 -0.97 -3.57
N ILE A 248 -11.76 -2.02 -4.36
CA ILE A 248 -12.84 -2.97 -4.09
C ILE A 248 -12.66 -3.63 -2.73
N SER A 249 -11.46 -4.13 -2.46
CA SER A 249 -11.16 -4.82 -1.21
C SER A 249 -11.37 -3.92 0.02
N MET A 250 -10.90 -2.67 -0.03
CA MET A 250 -11.09 -1.71 1.06
C MET A 250 -12.56 -1.32 1.25
N TYR A 251 -13.31 -1.16 0.15
CA TYR A 251 -14.75 -0.94 0.21
C TYR A 251 -15.48 -2.11 0.88
N LEU A 252 -15.19 -3.35 0.49
CA LEU A 252 -15.81 -4.53 1.07
C LEU A 252 -15.40 -4.71 2.54
N THR A 253 -14.13 -4.53 2.87
CA THR A 253 -13.61 -4.73 4.22
C THR A 253 -14.09 -3.67 5.20
N LEU A 254 -13.90 -2.40 4.89
CA LEU A 254 -14.19 -1.31 5.81
C LEU A 254 -15.59 -0.73 5.63
N GLY A 255 -16.11 -0.75 4.40
CA GLY A 255 -17.44 -0.22 4.07
C GLY A 255 -18.56 -1.20 4.35
N LYS A 256 -18.37 -2.48 4.03
CA LYS A 256 -19.39 -3.53 4.18
C LYS A 256 -19.12 -4.50 5.35
N GLY A 257 -17.99 -4.37 6.05
CA GLY A 257 -17.59 -5.30 7.13
C GLY A 257 -17.26 -6.72 6.63
N ARG A 258 -16.96 -6.87 5.35
CA ARG A 258 -16.62 -8.16 4.69
C ARG A 258 -15.15 -8.12 4.25
N PRO A 259 -14.20 -8.52 5.10
CA PRO A 259 -12.78 -8.45 4.79
C PRO A 259 -12.40 -9.47 3.70
N ILE A 260 -11.84 -8.96 2.60
CA ILE A 260 -11.38 -9.74 1.43
C ILE A 260 -10.08 -9.18 0.86
#